data_b96e50a350376ce2c2da0ac0875407cc
#
_entry.id   b96e50a350376ce2c2da0ac0875407cc
#
_cell.length_a   1.000
_cell.length_b   1.000
_cell.length_c   1.000
_cell.angle_alpha   90.00
_cell.angle_beta   90.00
_cell.angle_gamma   90.00
#
_symmetry.space_group_name_H-M   'P 1'
#
loop_
_entity.id
_entity.type
_entity.pdbx_description
1 polymer ?
#
loop_
_entity_poly.entity_id
_entity_poly.type
_entity_poly.pdbx_seq_one_letter_code
_entity_poly.pdbx_strand_id
1 'polypeptide(L)'
;MLTYKGKDFYLDGEKLKIYSGAIHYFRTVPEYWEDRLLKLKAAGFNTVETYTCWNLHEKKPGEFDFDGILDIVKFIETAKKVGLYAIVRPGPYICAEWDFGGLPAWLLKDRNMRVRCMYKPYLDAVSNYYHELLPRLLPLCHENGGNIIAMQVENEYGSYGNDKEYLKFIAELMRDCGVKELLFTSDGPQDDMLSGGTLPDILKVANFGSRASASFRKLKEYQGFKAPSMCGEFWNGWFDHFGEKHHHSCLLYTSPSPR
;
A
#
# COMPACT_ATOMS: atom_id res chain seq x y z
N MET A 1 4.68 -12.53 -13.96
CA MET A 1 3.93 -12.25 -12.71
C MET A 1 4.82 -12.45 -11.50
N LEU A 2 4.69 -11.60 -10.46
CA LEU A 2 5.47 -11.73 -9.22
C LEU A 2 4.96 -12.93 -8.41
N THR A 3 5.88 -13.82 -8.04
CA THR A 3 5.65 -14.99 -7.20
C THR A 3 6.73 -15.08 -6.13
N TYR A 4 6.63 -16.04 -5.22
CA TYR A 4 7.73 -16.33 -4.30
C TYR A 4 7.93 -17.84 -4.10
N LYS A 5 9.17 -18.21 -3.84
CA LYS A 5 9.54 -19.59 -3.48
C LYS A 5 10.55 -19.55 -2.34
N GLY A 6 10.18 -20.16 -1.23
CA GLY A 6 10.97 -20.03 0.00
C GLY A 6 11.05 -18.58 0.43
N LYS A 7 12.23 -18.06 0.64
CA LYS A 7 12.49 -16.70 1.13
C LYS A 7 12.69 -15.64 0.02
N ASP A 8 12.57 -16.03 -1.23
CA ASP A 8 12.91 -15.18 -2.37
C ASP A 8 11.70 -14.91 -3.26
N PHE A 9 11.62 -13.67 -3.78
CA PHE A 9 10.69 -13.29 -4.82
C PHE A 9 11.24 -13.61 -6.20
N TYR A 10 10.34 -13.91 -7.14
CA TYR A 10 10.63 -14.16 -8.54
C TYR A 10 9.63 -13.41 -9.41
N LEU A 11 10.13 -12.71 -10.42
CA LEU A 11 9.34 -12.08 -11.45
C LEU A 11 9.62 -12.82 -12.77
N ASP A 12 8.57 -13.42 -13.34
CA ASP A 12 8.66 -14.23 -14.58
C ASP A 12 9.73 -15.35 -14.49
N GLY A 13 9.90 -15.90 -13.30
CA GLY A 13 10.87 -16.98 -13.04
C GLY A 13 12.27 -16.50 -12.67
N GLU A 14 12.58 -15.23 -12.82
CA GLU A 14 13.86 -14.65 -12.42
C GLU A 14 13.80 -14.09 -11.00
N LYS A 15 14.87 -14.32 -10.24
CA LYS A 15 14.95 -13.84 -8.85
C LYS A 15 14.97 -12.32 -8.80
N LEU A 16 14.04 -11.72 -8.04
CA LEU A 16 13.93 -10.29 -7.84
C LEU A 16 14.12 -9.94 -6.36
N LYS A 17 14.97 -8.96 -6.09
CA LYS A 17 14.98 -8.23 -4.82
C LYS A 17 14.23 -6.91 -5.02
N ILE A 18 13.18 -6.69 -4.23
CA ILE A 18 12.38 -5.48 -4.30
C ILE A 18 13.04 -4.42 -3.40
N TYR A 19 13.46 -3.32 -4.01
CA TYR A 19 13.89 -2.10 -3.33
C TYR A 19 12.91 -1.01 -3.72
N SER A 20 11.95 -0.72 -2.83
CA SER A 20 10.86 0.20 -3.10
C SER A 20 11.00 1.49 -2.30
N GLY A 21 10.62 2.60 -2.92
CA GLY A 21 10.44 3.88 -2.23
C GLY A 21 9.05 4.44 -2.50
N ALA A 22 8.47 5.11 -1.49
CA ALA A 22 7.14 5.67 -1.58
C ALA A 22 7.14 7.06 -2.24
N ILE A 23 6.37 7.21 -3.31
CA ILE A 23 6.03 8.50 -3.92
C ILE A 23 4.54 8.49 -4.20
N HIS A 24 3.80 9.37 -3.52
CA HIS A 24 2.36 9.48 -3.73
C HIS A 24 2.07 10.51 -4.81
N TYR A 25 1.47 10.08 -5.94
CA TYR A 25 1.16 10.94 -7.09
C TYR A 25 0.35 12.17 -6.66
N PHE A 26 -0.62 12.02 -5.78
CA PHE A 26 -1.50 13.09 -5.30
C PHE A 26 -0.81 14.13 -4.39
N ARG A 27 0.45 13.91 -3.99
CA ARG A 27 1.29 14.85 -3.22
C ARG A 27 2.38 15.53 -4.05
N THR A 28 2.49 15.17 -5.31
CA THR A 28 3.51 15.69 -6.22
C THR A 28 2.83 16.15 -7.51
N VAL A 29 3.06 17.40 -7.91
CA VAL A 29 2.46 17.90 -9.17
C VAL A 29 2.97 17.09 -10.36
N PRO A 30 2.14 16.84 -11.39
CA PRO A 30 2.44 15.94 -12.50
C PRO A 30 3.75 16.27 -13.24
N GLU A 31 4.09 17.56 -13.33
CA GLU A 31 5.31 18.04 -13.98
C GLU A 31 6.59 17.54 -13.32
N TYR A 32 6.51 17.15 -12.03
CA TYR A 32 7.65 16.63 -11.27
C TYR A 32 7.66 15.11 -11.12
N TRP A 33 6.65 14.37 -11.60
CA TRP A 33 6.61 12.92 -11.43
C TRP A 33 7.83 12.24 -12.04
N GLU A 34 8.17 12.56 -13.29
CA GLU A 34 9.32 11.96 -13.98
C GLU A 34 10.64 12.28 -13.23
N ASP A 35 10.84 13.53 -12.81
CA ASP A 35 12.03 13.94 -12.04
C ASP A 35 12.18 13.17 -10.71
N ARG A 36 11.07 13.03 -9.96
CA ARG A 36 11.07 12.30 -8.68
C ARG A 36 11.32 10.81 -8.87
N LEU A 37 10.71 10.21 -9.88
CA LEU A 37 10.90 8.80 -10.22
C LEU A 37 12.33 8.51 -10.71
N LEU A 38 12.92 9.40 -11.52
CA LEU A 38 14.32 9.29 -11.93
C LEU A 38 15.27 9.40 -10.75
N LYS A 39 15.01 10.29 -9.79
CA LYS A 39 15.81 10.42 -8.55
C LYS A 39 15.70 9.17 -7.69
N LEU A 40 14.49 8.60 -7.57
CA LEU A 40 14.28 7.33 -6.87
C LEU A 40 15.12 6.22 -7.52
N LYS A 41 15.06 6.08 -8.84
CA LYS A 41 15.86 5.11 -9.58
C LYS A 41 17.37 5.34 -9.42
N ALA A 42 17.81 6.60 -9.50
CA ALA A 42 19.23 6.95 -9.32
C ALA A 42 19.75 6.64 -7.91
N ALA A 43 18.87 6.63 -6.91
CA ALA A 43 19.20 6.21 -5.55
C ALA A 43 19.29 4.66 -5.39
N GLY A 44 19.10 3.89 -6.48
CA GLY A 44 19.25 2.43 -6.49
C GLY A 44 17.95 1.66 -6.26
N PHE A 45 16.81 2.32 -6.22
CA PHE A 45 15.50 1.67 -6.13
C PHE A 45 15.07 1.11 -7.49
N ASN A 46 14.38 -0.02 -7.49
CA ASN A 46 13.82 -0.64 -8.69
C ASN A 46 12.29 -0.62 -8.73
N THR A 47 11.66 -0.16 -7.65
CA THR A 47 10.20 -0.16 -7.47
C THR A 47 9.77 1.15 -6.83
N VAL A 48 8.67 1.71 -7.29
CA VAL A 48 7.94 2.78 -6.59
C VAL A 48 6.69 2.19 -5.96
N GLU A 49 6.34 2.63 -4.76
CA GLU A 49 5.02 2.36 -4.21
C GLU A 49 4.19 3.64 -4.11
N THR A 50 2.89 3.51 -4.26
CA THR A 50 1.95 4.61 -4.06
C THR A 50 0.63 4.11 -3.49
N TYR A 51 0.07 4.90 -2.58
CA TYR A 51 -1.33 4.77 -2.20
C TYR A 51 -2.25 5.35 -3.27
N THR A 52 -3.53 4.97 -3.22
CA THR A 52 -4.60 5.71 -3.89
C THR A 52 -5.47 6.38 -2.84
N CYS A 53 -5.80 7.65 -3.04
CA CYS A 53 -6.49 8.45 -2.05
C CYS A 53 -7.97 8.58 -2.41
N TRP A 54 -8.83 7.69 -1.88
CA TRP A 54 -10.24 7.61 -2.26
C TRP A 54 -10.98 8.95 -2.15
N ASN A 55 -10.77 9.70 -1.04
CA ASN A 55 -11.47 10.97 -0.82
C ASN A 55 -11.10 12.07 -1.82
N LEU A 56 -9.99 11.95 -2.53
CA LEU A 56 -9.66 12.85 -3.64
C LEU A 56 -10.32 12.43 -4.94
N HIS A 57 -10.40 11.12 -5.18
CA HIS A 57 -11.00 10.56 -6.39
C HIS A 57 -12.54 10.63 -6.39
N GLU A 58 -13.17 10.58 -5.22
CA GLU A 58 -14.62 10.60 -5.07
C GLU A 58 -15.04 11.63 -4.02
N LYS A 59 -14.98 12.91 -4.39
CA LYS A 59 -15.37 14.03 -3.51
C LYS A 59 -16.85 14.05 -3.18
N LYS A 60 -17.68 13.51 -4.07
CA LYS A 60 -19.10 13.29 -3.88
C LYS A 60 -19.47 11.88 -4.34
N PRO A 61 -20.46 11.24 -3.72
CA PRO A 61 -20.85 9.88 -4.08
C PRO A 61 -21.11 9.72 -5.58
N GLY A 62 -20.38 8.81 -6.23
CA GLY A 62 -20.53 8.49 -7.65
C GLY A 62 -19.90 9.49 -8.62
N GLU A 63 -19.29 10.60 -8.13
CA GLU A 63 -18.56 11.55 -8.97
C GLU A 63 -17.05 11.29 -8.84
N PHE A 64 -16.48 10.58 -9.81
CA PHE A 64 -15.08 10.19 -9.80
C PHE A 64 -14.20 11.12 -10.64
N ASP A 65 -13.01 11.43 -10.14
CA ASP A 65 -12.00 12.25 -10.79
C ASP A 65 -10.66 11.50 -10.82
N PHE A 66 -10.10 11.32 -12.01
CA PHE A 66 -8.79 10.71 -12.26
C PHE A 66 -7.92 11.59 -13.17
N ASP A 67 -8.16 12.88 -13.21
CA ASP A 67 -7.45 13.82 -14.08
C ASP A 67 -6.37 14.61 -13.35
N GLY A 68 -5.42 15.16 -14.10
CA GLY A 68 -4.38 16.05 -13.60
C GLY A 68 -3.51 15.39 -12.53
N ILE A 69 -3.50 15.96 -11.32
CA ILE A 69 -2.74 15.43 -10.18
C ILE A 69 -3.30 14.08 -9.67
N LEU A 70 -4.54 13.74 -10.06
CA LEU A 70 -5.21 12.50 -9.69
C LEU A 70 -5.04 11.40 -10.75
N ASP A 71 -4.32 11.65 -11.84
CA ASP A 71 -4.07 10.68 -12.91
C ASP A 71 -3.02 9.63 -12.49
N ILE A 72 -3.49 8.65 -11.71
CA ILE A 72 -2.66 7.52 -11.28
C ILE A 72 -2.17 6.68 -12.46
N VAL A 73 -2.95 6.58 -13.54
CA VAL A 73 -2.57 5.82 -14.74
C VAL A 73 -1.31 6.42 -15.34
N LYS A 74 -1.31 7.71 -15.59
CA LYS A 74 -0.15 8.45 -16.10
C LYS A 74 1.04 8.39 -15.17
N PHE A 75 0.82 8.44 -13.85
CA PHE A 75 1.91 8.28 -12.88
C PHE A 75 2.59 6.91 -12.99
N ILE A 76 1.80 5.83 -13.06
CA ILE A 76 2.33 4.45 -13.19
C ILE A 76 3.00 4.24 -14.54
N GLU A 77 2.44 4.79 -15.64
CA GLU A 77 3.07 4.78 -16.97
C GLU A 77 4.40 5.53 -16.96
N THR A 78 4.47 6.66 -16.25
CA THR A 78 5.72 7.41 -16.08
C THR A 78 6.75 6.59 -15.31
N ALA A 79 6.34 5.88 -14.26
CA ALA A 79 7.22 4.95 -13.54
C ALA A 79 7.74 3.83 -14.47
N LYS A 80 6.88 3.27 -15.33
CA LYS A 80 7.27 2.28 -16.33
C LYS A 80 8.28 2.86 -17.33
N LYS A 81 8.03 4.08 -17.86
CA LYS A 81 8.91 4.78 -18.79
C LYS A 81 10.32 4.95 -18.24
N VAL A 82 10.47 5.29 -16.96
CA VAL A 82 11.78 5.42 -16.32
C VAL A 82 12.36 4.07 -15.87
N GLY A 83 11.64 2.96 -16.05
CA GLY A 83 12.09 1.60 -15.78
C GLY A 83 12.01 1.23 -14.29
N LEU A 84 10.94 1.64 -13.61
CA LEU A 84 10.58 1.20 -12.27
C LEU A 84 9.37 0.27 -12.32
N TYR A 85 9.38 -0.76 -11.50
CA TYR A 85 8.17 -1.50 -11.13
C TYR A 85 7.31 -0.63 -10.22
N ALA A 86 6.05 -1.03 -10.03
CA ALA A 86 5.13 -0.35 -9.15
C ALA A 86 4.44 -1.32 -8.18
N ILE A 87 4.25 -0.87 -6.95
CA ILE A 87 3.35 -1.48 -5.96
C ILE A 87 2.24 -0.48 -5.72
N VAL A 88 0.98 -0.90 -5.88
CA VAL A 88 -0.18 -0.05 -5.62
C VAL A 88 -0.85 -0.48 -4.33
N ARG A 89 -1.18 0.50 -3.51
CA ARG A 89 -1.87 0.32 -2.23
C ARG A 89 -3.23 1.01 -2.30
N PRO A 90 -4.27 0.31 -2.82
CA PRO A 90 -5.55 0.94 -3.20
C PRO A 90 -6.45 1.32 -2.01
N GLY A 91 -6.09 0.94 -0.81
CA GLY A 91 -6.89 1.20 0.38
C GLY A 91 -7.92 0.09 0.64
N PRO A 92 -9.17 0.42 0.99
CA PRO A 92 -9.84 1.74 0.97
C PRO A 92 -9.34 2.77 2.00
N TYR A 93 -8.86 2.32 3.15
CA TYR A 93 -8.16 3.14 4.14
C TYR A 93 -6.66 3.10 3.88
N ILE A 94 -5.99 4.25 3.89
CA ILE A 94 -4.56 4.34 3.57
C ILE A 94 -3.70 4.90 4.71
N CYS A 95 -4.30 5.47 5.75
CA CYS A 95 -3.60 6.22 6.79
C CYS A 95 -2.84 7.42 6.21
N ALA A 96 -1.55 7.28 5.94
CA ALA A 96 -0.69 8.15 5.14
C ALA A 96 -0.65 9.61 5.62
N GLU A 97 -0.91 9.89 6.91
CA GLU A 97 -1.07 11.25 7.46
C GLU A 97 -2.00 12.08 6.54
N TRP A 98 -3.17 11.50 6.22
CA TRP A 98 -4.16 12.09 5.33
C TRP A 98 -5.53 12.16 6.02
N ASP A 99 -6.33 13.15 5.63
CA ASP A 99 -7.67 13.37 6.19
C ASP A 99 -8.51 12.10 6.18
N PHE A 100 -9.02 11.70 7.34
CA PHE A 100 -9.81 10.51 7.57
C PHE A 100 -9.16 9.21 6.99
N GLY A 101 -7.83 9.20 6.93
CA GLY A 101 -7.09 8.08 6.34
C GLY A 101 -7.43 7.79 4.88
N GLY A 102 -7.83 8.80 4.13
CA GLY A 102 -8.21 8.71 2.72
C GLY A 102 -9.66 8.32 2.47
N LEU A 103 -10.44 8.01 3.51
CA LEU A 103 -11.87 7.75 3.35
C LEU A 103 -12.63 9.03 3.04
N PRO A 104 -13.64 9.00 2.14
CA PRO A 104 -14.44 10.18 1.84
C PRO A 104 -15.29 10.66 3.02
N ALA A 105 -15.26 11.95 3.31
CA ALA A 105 -16.04 12.54 4.40
C ALA A 105 -17.56 12.39 4.23
N TRP A 106 -18.05 12.26 2.99
CA TRP A 106 -19.48 12.05 2.72
C TRP A 106 -20.04 10.75 3.30
N LEU A 107 -19.19 9.75 3.59
CA LEU A 107 -19.58 8.54 4.32
C LEU A 107 -20.21 8.90 5.68
N LEU A 108 -19.72 9.94 6.35
CA LEU A 108 -20.21 10.39 7.66
C LEU A 108 -21.58 11.06 7.62
N LYS A 109 -22.16 11.26 6.43
CA LYS A 109 -23.54 11.74 6.28
C LYS A 109 -24.54 10.76 6.87
N ASP A 110 -24.26 9.46 6.75
CA ASP A 110 -24.99 8.44 7.50
C ASP A 110 -24.45 8.37 8.94
N ARG A 111 -25.30 8.76 9.91
CA ARG A 111 -24.95 8.76 11.34
C ARG A 111 -24.68 7.35 11.91
N ASN A 112 -25.12 6.32 11.21
CA ASN A 112 -24.89 4.92 11.59
C ASN A 112 -23.70 4.31 10.86
N MET A 113 -22.98 5.09 10.04
CA MET A 113 -21.85 4.60 9.27
C MET A 113 -20.79 3.94 10.18
N ARG A 114 -20.44 2.74 9.79
CA ARG A 114 -19.32 1.98 10.38
C ARG A 114 -18.34 1.69 9.26
N VAL A 115 -17.15 2.22 9.36
CA VAL A 115 -16.09 2.02 8.38
C VAL A 115 -15.22 0.83 8.75
N ARG A 116 -14.51 0.28 7.77
CA ARG A 116 -13.54 -0.81 7.94
C ARG A 116 -14.12 -2.02 8.69
N CYS A 117 -15.32 -2.45 8.33
CA CYS A 117 -16.02 -3.63 8.89
C CYS A 117 -17.13 -4.10 7.94
N MET A 118 -17.75 -5.24 8.26
CA MET A 118 -18.84 -5.84 7.49
C MET A 118 -20.16 -5.06 7.60
N TYR A 119 -20.11 -3.75 7.42
CA TYR A 119 -21.31 -2.90 7.38
C TYR A 119 -21.68 -2.63 5.92
N LYS A 120 -22.85 -3.16 5.50
CA LYS A 120 -23.25 -3.20 4.09
C LYS A 120 -23.13 -1.83 3.37
N PRO A 121 -23.64 -0.70 3.90
CA PRO A 121 -23.50 0.59 3.20
C PRO A 121 -22.05 1.00 2.96
N TYR A 122 -21.14 0.68 3.87
CA TYR A 122 -19.71 0.91 3.68
C TYR A 122 -19.12 -0.02 2.60
N LEU A 123 -19.48 -1.31 2.65
CA LEU A 123 -19.01 -2.27 1.65
C LEU A 123 -19.49 -1.93 0.24
N ASP A 124 -20.75 -1.47 0.11
CA ASP A 124 -21.30 -1.01 -1.17
C ASP A 124 -20.51 0.20 -1.72
N ALA A 125 -20.16 1.16 -0.85
CA ALA A 125 -19.36 2.30 -1.24
C ALA A 125 -17.94 1.92 -1.66
N VAL A 126 -17.28 1.01 -0.91
CA VAL A 126 -15.96 0.46 -1.28
C VAL A 126 -16.03 -0.29 -2.60
N SER A 127 -17.08 -1.08 -2.81
CA SER A 127 -17.29 -1.80 -4.07
C SER A 127 -17.39 -0.85 -5.25
N ASN A 128 -18.17 0.22 -5.13
CA ASN A 128 -18.27 1.24 -6.18
C ASN A 128 -16.91 1.87 -6.48
N TYR A 129 -16.15 2.24 -5.45
CA TYR A 129 -14.82 2.80 -5.62
C TYR A 129 -13.86 1.83 -6.33
N TYR A 130 -13.84 0.56 -5.93
CA TYR A 130 -12.95 -0.42 -6.56
C TYR A 130 -13.34 -0.76 -7.99
N HIS A 131 -14.64 -0.79 -8.32
CA HIS A 131 -15.10 -0.95 -9.70
C HIS A 131 -14.74 0.23 -10.61
N GLU A 132 -14.48 1.40 -10.06
CA GLU A 132 -13.98 2.56 -10.83
C GLU A 132 -12.44 2.58 -10.90
N LEU A 133 -11.76 2.30 -9.79
CA LEU A 133 -10.31 2.37 -9.72
C LEU A 133 -9.62 1.21 -10.42
N LEU A 134 -9.98 -0.03 -10.03
CA LEU A 134 -9.19 -1.21 -10.42
C LEU A 134 -9.18 -1.47 -11.93
N PRO A 135 -10.30 -1.32 -12.69
CA PRO A 135 -10.26 -1.47 -14.13
C PRO A 135 -9.28 -0.53 -14.85
N ARG A 136 -9.02 0.65 -14.28
CA ARG A 136 -8.02 1.60 -14.82
C ARG A 136 -6.59 1.10 -14.59
N LEU A 137 -6.36 0.34 -13.53
CA LEU A 137 -5.05 -0.21 -13.16
C LEU A 137 -4.73 -1.55 -13.83
N LEU A 138 -5.75 -2.36 -14.18
CA LEU A 138 -5.54 -3.68 -14.77
C LEU A 138 -4.65 -3.68 -16.02
N PRO A 139 -4.80 -2.74 -16.99
CA PRO A 139 -3.89 -2.68 -18.15
C PRO A 139 -2.43 -2.41 -17.76
N LEU A 140 -2.19 -1.86 -16.58
CA LEU A 140 -0.87 -1.51 -16.05
C LEU A 140 -0.26 -2.63 -15.20
N CYS A 141 -1.00 -3.70 -14.94
CA CYS A 141 -0.51 -4.88 -14.26
C CYS A 141 0.55 -5.60 -15.08
N HIS A 142 1.55 -6.17 -14.41
CA HIS A 142 2.67 -6.83 -15.08
C HIS A 142 2.20 -7.98 -15.98
N GLU A 143 1.20 -8.73 -15.56
CA GLU A 143 0.56 -9.77 -16.38
C GLU A 143 0.06 -9.26 -17.74
N ASN A 144 -0.38 -8.03 -17.81
CA ASN A 144 -0.89 -7.37 -19.02
C ASN A 144 0.20 -6.55 -19.74
N GLY A 145 1.47 -6.75 -19.42
CA GLY A 145 2.60 -6.03 -19.99
C GLY A 145 2.90 -4.67 -19.33
N GLY A 146 2.23 -4.36 -18.22
CA GLY A 146 2.49 -3.20 -17.39
C GLY A 146 3.67 -3.36 -16.42
N ASN A 147 3.70 -2.56 -15.37
CA ASN A 147 4.76 -2.57 -14.36
C ASN A 147 4.25 -2.69 -12.91
N ILE A 148 2.93 -2.79 -12.68
CA ILE A 148 2.39 -3.09 -11.35
C ILE A 148 2.65 -4.57 -11.06
N ILE A 149 3.42 -4.86 -10.02
CA ILE A 149 3.84 -6.23 -9.67
C ILE A 149 3.13 -6.79 -8.43
N ALA A 150 2.57 -5.93 -7.58
CA ALA A 150 1.83 -6.33 -6.38
C ALA A 150 0.83 -5.26 -5.96
N MET A 151 -0.20 -5.67 -5.22
CA MET A 151 -1.19 -4.76 -4.63
C MET A 151 -1.46 -5.12 -3.16
N GLN A 152 -1.66 -4.11 -2.33
CA GLN A 152 -1.97 -4.29 -0.91
C GLN A 152 -3.48 -4.42 -0.69
N VAL A 153 -3.84 -5.27 0.26
CA VAL A 153 -5.20 -5.40 0.79
C VAL A 153 -5.29 -4.58 2.07
N GLU A 154 -6.15 -3.56 2.08
CA GLU A 154 -6.35 -2.66 3.22
C GLU A 154 -5.05 -1.94 3.65
N ASN A 155 -4.98 -1.40 4.86
CA ASN A 155 -3.75 -0.87 5.43
C ASN A 155 -3.77 -0.91 6.95
N GLU A 156 -2.77 -1.58 7.53
CA GLU A 156 -2.57 -1.71 8.99
C GLU A 156 -3.86 -2.06 9.73
N TYR A 157 -4.65 -2.97 9.13
CA TYR A 157 -5.97 -3.29 9.67
C TYR A 157 -5.90 -3.85 11.07
N GLY A 158 -4.84 -4.58 11.40
CA GLY A 158 -4.65 -5.14 12.72
C GLY A 158 -4.49 -4.13 13.85
N SER A 159 -4.11 -2.89 13.54
CA SER A 159 -4.09 -1.79 14.52
C SER A 159 -5.48 -1.19 14.76
N TYR A 160 -6.45 -1.48 13.89
CA TYR A 160 -7.82 -0.98 13.94
C TYR A 160 -8.83 -2.03 14.41
N GLY A 161 -8.68 -3.27 13.92
CA GLY A 161 -9.65 -4.33 14.18
C GLY A 161 -9.13 -5.73 13.87
N ASN A 162 -10.04 -6.70 13.94
CA ASN A 162 -9.73 -8.12 13.71
C ASN A 162 -10.84 -8.84 12.91
N ASP A 163 -11.68 -8.11 12.18
CA ASP A 163 -12.75 -8.68 11.35
C ASP A 163 -12.17 -9.31 10.08
N LYS A 164 -11.94 -10.63 10.14
CA LYS A 164 -11.37 -11.39 9.02
C LYS A 164 -12.29 -11.46 7.81
N GLU A 165 -13.60 -11.44 8.03
CA GLU A 165 -14.57 -11.44 6.93
C GLU A 165 -14.48 -10.14 6.13
N TYR A 166 -14.26 -9.01 6.81
CA TYR A 166 -14.01 -7.75 6.13
C TYR A 166 -12.73 -7.78 5.28
N LEU A 167 -11.60 -8.21 5.84
CA LEU A 167 -10.35 -8.33 5.07
C LEU A 167 -10.48 -9.28 3.88
N LYS A 168 -11.18 -10.40 4.09
CA LYS A 168 -11.47 -11.38 3.04
C LYS A 168 -12.33 -10.75 1.95
N PHE A 169 -13.39 -10.03 2.33
CA PHE A 169 -14.23 -9.29 1.39
C PHE A 169 -13.40 -8.34 0.51
N ILE A 170 -12.49 -7.54 1.10
CA ILE A 170 -11.62 -6.64 0.34
C ILE A 170 -10.74 -7.41 -0.66
N ALA A 171 -10.11 -8.49 -0.21
CA ALA A 171 -9.25 -9.31 -1.06
C ALA A 171 -10.04 -9.98 -2.22
N GLU A 172 -11.21 -10.53 -1.93
CA GLU A 172 -12.11 -11.13 -2.92
C GLU A 172 -12.62 -10.08 -3.92
N LEU A 173 -13.04 -8.92 -3.45
CA LEU A 173 -13.46 -7.82 -4.32
C LEU A 173 -12.35 -7.39 -5.28
N MET A 174 -11.10 -7.32 -4.83
CA MET A 174 -9.97 -7.06 -5.72
C MET A 174 -9.83 -8.15 -6.79
N ARG A 175 -10.00 -9.42 -6.42
CA ARG A 175 -9.98 -10.56 -7.36
C ARG A 175 -11.15 -10.51 -8.34
N ASP A 176 -12.35 -10.21 -7.87
CA ASP A 176 -13.56 -10.09 -8.69
C ASP A 176 -13.45 -8.93 -9.69
N CYS A 177 -12.79 -7.85 -9.31
CA CYS A 177 -12.42 -6.77 -10.23
C CYS A 177 -11.32 -7.15 -11.25
N GLY A 178 -10.75 -8.36 -11.17
CA GLY A 178 -9.79 -8.88 -12.15
C GLY A 178 -8.32 -8.77 -11.75
N VAL A 179 -7.98 -8.34 -10.54
CA VAL A 179 -6.58 -8.28 -10.06
C VAL A 179 -6.03 -9.69 -9.93
N LYS A 180 -4.95 -10.00 -10.62
CA LYS A 180 -4.25 -11.29 -10.53
C LYS A 180 -2.89 -11.19 -9.87
N GLU A 181 -2.34 -9.98 -9.79
CA GLU A 181 -1.05 -9.70 -9.17
C GLU A 181 -0.98 -10.19 -7.72
N LEU A 182 0.24 -10.34 -7.21
CA LEU A 182 0.48 -10.73 -5.83
C LEU A 182 -0.23 -9.77 -4.88
N LEU A 183 -1.12 -10.31 -4.03
CA LEU A 183 -1.72 -9.57 -2.93
C LEU A 183 -0.91 -9.74 -1.65
N PHE A 184 -0.86 -8.70 -0.83
CA PHE A 184 -0.26 -8.74 0.50
C PHE A 184 -1.03 -7.86 1.48
N THR A 185 -0.98 -8.22 2.77
CA THR A 185 -1.38 -7.35 3.88
C THR A 185 -0.16 -6.74 4.53
N SER A 186 -0.27 -5.56 5.11
CA SER A 186 0.84 -4.87 5.77
C SER A 186 0.39 -4.29 7.10
N ASP A 187 1.03 -4.73 8.19
CA ASP A 187 0.65 -4.42 9.56
C ASP A 187 1.88 -4.13 10.42
N GLY A 188 1.70 -3.51 11.58
CA GLY A 188 2.75 -3.42 12.59
C GLY A 188 3.20 -4.83 13.05
N PRO A 189 4.44 -4.98 13.54
CA PRO A 189 5.02 -6.29 13.89
C PRO A 189 4.60 -6.82 15.26
N GLN A 190 3.55 -6.28 15.88
CA GLN A 190 3.00 -6.72 17.15
C GLN A 190 2.05 -7.91 16.95
N ASP A 191 1.88 -8.74 17.98
CA ASP A 191 1.04 -9.95 17.92
C ASP A 191 -0.43 -9.64 17.61
N ASP A 192 -0.98 -8.64 18.26
CA ASP A 192 -2.36 -8.19 18.04
C ASP A 192 -2.55 -7.66 16.61
N MET A 193 -1.60 -6.87 16.09
CA MET A 193 -1.66 -6.31 14.74
C MET A 193 -1.52 -7.39 13.68
N LEU A 194 -0.52 -8.26 13.77
CA LEU A 194 -0.34 -9.36 12.81
C LEU A 194 -1.49 -10.37 12.89
N SER A 195 -2.00 -10.68 14.09
CA SER A 195 -3.14 -11.57 14.22
C SER A 195 -4.43 -10.95 13.70
N GLY A 196 -4.65 -9.65 13.91
CA GLY A 196 -5.81 -8.90 13.45
C GLY A 196 -5.80 -8.61 11.95
N GLY A 197 -4.66 -8.17 11.40
CA GLY A 197 -4.55 -7.60 10.05
C GLY A 197 -4.22 -8.59 8.93
N THR A 198 -3.91 -9.87 9.22
CA THR A 198 -3.45 -10.82 8.21
C THR A 198 -4.49 -11.84 7.79
N LEU A 199 -4.34 -12.40 6.59
CA LEU A 199 -5.12 -13.52 6.06
C LEU A 199 -4.21 -14.74 5.81
N PRO A 200 -4.74 -15.99 5.91
CA PRO A 200 -3.93 -17.20 5.75
C PRO A 200 -3.21 -17.28 4.41
N ASP A 201 -3.92 -17.05 3.31
CA ASP A 201 -3.45 -17.31 1.95
C ASP A 201 -2.90 -16.06 1.24
N ILE A 202 -2.70 -14.96 1.98
CA ILE A 202 -2.14 -13.71 1.47
C ILE A 202 -0.78 -13.47 2.13
N LEU A 203 0.18 -12.99 1.34
CA LEU A 203 1.52 -12.64 1.82
C LEU A 203 1.42 -11.58 2.93
N LYS A 204 2.07 -11.83 4.04
CA LYS A 204 2.12 -10.94 5.18
C LYS A 204 3.37 -10.08 5.11
N VAL A 205 3.21 -8.78 5.32
CA VAL A 205 4.29 -7.79 5.30
C VAL A 205 4.23 -7.02 6.61
N ALA A 206 5.36 -6.56 7.11
CA ALA A 206 5.42 -5.83 8.37
C ALA A 206 5.91 -4.39 8.17
N ASN A 207 5.29 -3.43 8.87
CA ASN A 207 5.66 -2.02 8.89
C ASN A 207 6.44 -1.71 10.15
N PHE A 208 7.62 -1.12 10.03
CA PHE A 208 8.45 -0.72 11.17
C PHE A 208 9.54 0.26 10.77
N GLY A 209 9.99 1.11 11.70
CA GLY A 209 11.10 2.05 11.48
C GLY A 209 12.38 1.70 12.25
N SER A 210 12.31 0.66 13.10
CA SER A 210 13.44 0.23 13.95
C SER A 210 13.32 -1.24 14.30
N ARG A 211 14.36 -1.80 14.96
CA ARG A 211 14.38 -3.20 15.47
C ARG A 211 14.06 -4.23 14.36
N ALA A 212 14.53 -4.02 13.15
CA ALA A 212 14.22 -4.83 11.96
C ALA A 212 14.36 -6.35 12.19
N SER A 213 15.43 -6.79 12.87
CA SER A 213 15.65 -8.21 13.17
C SER A 213 14.56 -8.82 14.03
N ALA A 214 14.07 -8.08 15.03
CA ALA A 214 12.98 -8.53 15.91
C ALA A 214 11.65 -8.53 15.15
N SER A 215 11.39 -7.49 14.37
CA SER A 215 10.18 -7.36 13.55
C SER A 215 10.06 -8.48 12.51
N PHE A 216 11.14 -8.79 11.81
CA PHE A 216 11.16 -9.91 10.86
C PHE A 216 11.07 -11.28 11.53
N ARG A 217 11.61 -11.44 12.74
CA ARG A 217 11.42 -12.68 13.50
C ARG A 217 9.95 -12.88 13.84
N LYS A 218 9.29 -11.82 14.32
CA LYS A 218 7.87 -11.85 14.63
C LYS A 218 7.02 -12.12 13.39
N LEU A 219 7.28 -11.44 12.29
CA LEU A 219 6.58 -11.70 11.02
C LEU A 219 6.67 -13.17 10.60
N LYS A 220 7.83 -13.82 10.77
CA LYS A 220 8.03 -15.25 10.42
C LYS A 220 7.21 -16.19 11.28
N GLU A 221 6.88 -15.85 12.51
CA GLU A 221 5.99 -16.65 13.35
C GLU A 221 4.58 -16.76 12.76
N TYR A 222 4.11 -15.69 12.10
CA TYR A 222 2.81 -15.64 11.44
C TYR A 222 2.80 -16.13 9.99
N GLN A 223 3.87 -15.91 9.26
CA GLN A 223 3.96 -16.24 7.83
C GLN A 223 4.58 -17.62 7.57
N GLY A 224 5.36 -18.10 8.51
CA GLY A 224 6.21 -19.29 8.34
C GLY A 224 7.52 -18.97 7.62
N PHE A 225 8.45 -19.93 7.70
CA PHE A 225 9.82 -19.78 7.16
C PHE A 225 9.90 -20.00 5.64
N LYS A 226 8.79 -20.35 4.99
CA LYS A 226 8.72 -20.66 3.56
C LYS A 226 8.26 -19.48 2.70
N ALA A 227 8.15 -18.28 3.28
CA ALA A 227 7.77 -17.08 2.57
C ALA A 227 8.81 -15.97 2.79
N PRO A 228 8.94 -15.02 1.84
CA PRO A 228 9.88 -13.93 1.96
C PRO A 228 9.50 -12.99 3.10
N SER A 229 10.49 -12.38 3.74
CA SER A 229 10.28 -11.30 4.68
C SER A 229 10.35 -9.98 3.93
N MET A 230 9.30 -9.18 4.03
CA MET A 230 9.21 -7.86 3.40
C MET A 230 8.80 -6.82 4.45
N CYS A 231 9.43 -5.65 4.39
CA CYS A 231 8.98 -4.45 5.08
C CYS A 231 8.15 -3.63 4.10
N GLY A 232 6.92 -3.33 4.46
CA GLY A 232 6.00 -2.54 3.62
C GLY A 232 6.26 -1.06 3.78
N GLU A 233 6.53 -0.63 5.00
CA GLU A 233 6.92 0.74 5.32
C GLU A 233 8.11 0.72 6.27
N PHE A 234 9.18 1.41 5.89
CA PHE A 234 10.32 1.62 6.76
C PHE A 234 10.43 3.10 7.10
N TRP A 235 10.11 3.47 8.34
CA TRP A 235 10.09 4.85 8.79
C TRP A 235 11.46 5.29 9.32
N ASN A 236 12.07 6.26 8.67
CA ASN A 236 13.36 6.84 9.10
C ASN A 236 13.15 8.02 10.06
N GLY A 237 12.38 7.84 11.12
CA GLY A 237 12.04 8.87 12.07
C GLY A 237 10.59 8.77 12.48
N TRP A 238 10.04 9.87 12.93
CA TRP A 238 8.65 9.99 13.34
C TRP A 238 8.11 11.36 12.96
N PHE A 239 6.82 11.51 12.87
CA PHE A 239 6.19 12.82 12.69
C PHE A 239 6.12 13.58 14.02
N ASP A 240 6.12 14.90 13.94
CA ASP A 240 5.89 15.76 15.10
C ASP A 240 4.38 15.87 15.35
N HIS A 241 3.95 15.57 16.56
CA HIS A 241 2.57 15.79 16.97
C HIS A 241 2.29 17.28 17.14
N PHE A 242 1.03 17.68 16.94
CA PHE A 242 0.62 19.04 17.13
C PHE A 242 0.94 19.53 18.55
N GLY A 243 1.67 20.64 18.65
CA GLY A 243 2.07 21.25 19.92
C GLY A 243 3.39 20.71 20.51
N GLU A 244 4.07 19.78 19.87
CA GLU A 244 5.40 19.35 20.29
C GLU A 244 6.45 20.48 20.12
N LYS A 245 7.36 20.57 21.08
CA LYS A 245 8.40 21.62 21.12
C LYS A 245 9.68 21.23 20.41
N HIS A 246 9.89 19.94 20.13
CA HIS A 246 11.10 19.40 19.56
C HIS A 246 10.78 18.48 18.40
N HIS A 247 11.55 18.57 17.33
CA HIS A 247 11.45 17.63 16.21
C HIS A 247 11.93 16.24 16.58
N HIS A 248 11.20 15.23 16.12
CA HIS A 248 11.66 13.86 16.17
C HIS A 248 12.86 13.67 15.26
N SER A 249 13.97 13.21 15.81
CA SER A 249 15.20 12.96 15.05
C SER A 249 14.98 11.81 14.07
N CYS A 250 15.42 12.01 12.82
CA CYS A 250 15.48 10.95 11.85
C CYS A 250 16.49 9.88 12.29
N LEU A 251 16.08 8.61 12.27
CA LEU A 251 16.93 7.47 12.60
C LEU A 251 18.20 7.37 11.74
N LEU A 252 18.24 8.07 10.60
CA LEU A 252 19.42 8.13 9.75
C LEU A 252 20.63 8.73 10.49
N TYR A 253 20.40 9.62 11.45
CA TYR A 253 21.46 10.21 12.28
C TYR A 253 21.82 9.36 13.52
N THR A 254 20.94 8.43 13.89
CA THR A 254 21.09 7.58 15.08
C THR A 254 21.38 6.13 14.75
N SER A 255 21.16 5.70 13.50
CA SER A 255 21.58 4.38 13.04
C SER A 255 23.08 4.38 12.74
N PRO A 256 23.84 3.37 13.23
CA PRO A 256 25.21 3.21 12.80
C PRO A 256 25.22 3.01 11.27
N SER A 257 25.67 4.03 10.55
CA SER A 257 25.94 3.89 9.13
C SER A 257 27.10 2.90 8.98
N PRO A 258 26.98 1.86 8.19
CA PRO A 258 28.15 1.09 7.80
C PRO A 258 29.04 2.02 6.96
N ARG A 259 30.15 2.46 7.52
CA ARG A 259 31.21 3.11 6.78
C ARG A 259 32.09 2.07 6.14
#